data_124f452fa866dd49e76fffd5afd1ee54
#
_entry.id   124f452fa866dd49e76fffd5afd1ee54
#
_cell.length_a   1.000
_cell.length_b   1.000
_cell.length_c   1.000
_cell.angle_alpha   90.00
_cell.angle_beta   90.00
_cell.angle_gamma   90.00
#
_symmetry.space_group_name_H-M   'P 1'
#
loop_
_entity.id
_entity.type
_entity.pdbx_description
1 polymer ?
#
loop_
_entity_poly.entity_id
_entity_poly.type
_entity_poly.pdbx_seq_one_letter_code
_entity_poly.pdbx_strand_id
1 'polypeptide(L)'
;MHWVSRAFLSLVLFVGLGTSSGAAVPARSVPAGFEPVSFTAVSERSFWLLGTVPCSGGRCTAIVRTTDGGRRFVTIHAPALPTSGTTPELRFADRLDGFAFVPWRGLFYATHDGGATWRRLALGRLVAFATGSGNVYVATSRRIEYSPVSTNAWHARPLPFTSDGSPLDLAAHGANLWLLGTQRATGSFHDDLARSNDAGRTFRTGAGPCVPGLGGGLAPTSTNVVWAVCPTGMLGGAWRSTNGGISFAHLPTPQLVNAAQIGPASATTAVLDRGVGVRLLRTTDGGRKWSPPKTPGRATSIVWVGFTDARVGAALVQTGYSESAKTEVTALWRTTDGGATWSNVRVG
;
A
#
# COMPACT_ATOMS: atom_id res chain seq x y z
N MET A 1 -4.30 -64.52 55.04
CA MET A 1 -5.33 -64.02 55.98
C MET A 1 -4.82 -62.72 56.61
N HIS A 2 -5.49 -61.69 56.49
CA HIS A 2 -5.59 -60.32 57.02
C HIS A 2 -5.36 -59.22 55.98
N TRP A 3 -6.50 -58.70 55.53
CA TRP A 3 -6.65 -57.44 54.79
C TRP A 3 -6.44 -56.28 55.75
N VAL A 4 -5.62 -55.30 55.35
CA VAL A 4 -5.57 -53.98 55.95
C VAL A 4 -5.84 -52.95 54.88
N SER A 5 -7.04 -52.39 54.92
CA SER A 5 -7.44 -51.23 54.11
C SER A 5 -6.69 -50.00 54.57
N ARG A 6 -5.99 -49.33 53.65
CA ARG A 6 -5.49 -47.96 53.83
C ARG A 6 -6.37 -47.00 53.07
N ALA A 7 -7.10 -46.16 53.81
CA ALA A 7 -7.83 -45.02 53.27
C ALA A 7 -6.84 -43.93 52.85
N PHE A 8 -6.84 -43.55 51.58
CA PHE A 8 -6.15 -42.35 51.09
C PHE A 8 -7.08 -41.15 51.20
N LEU A 9 -6.72 -40.21 52.04
CA LEU A 9 -7.36 -38.89 52.17
C LEU A 9 -6.83 -38.02 51.02
N SER A 10 -7.65 -37.77 49.99
CA SER A 10 -7.30 -36.85 48.89
C SER A 10 -7.59 -35.42 49.34
N LEU A 11 -6.53 -34.67 49.57
CA LEU A 11 -6.60 -33.22 49.76
C LEU A 11 -6.78 -32.52 48.41
N VAL A 12 -7.98 -32.02 48.14
CA VAL A 12 -8.28 -31.22 46.94
C VAL A 12 -7.83 -29.78 47.21
N LEU A 13 -6.72 -29.40 46.63
CA LEU A 13 -6.26 -28.01 46.61
C LEU A 13 -7.04 -27.25 45.53
N PHE A 14 -7.98 -26.39 45.95
CA PHE A 14 -8.59 -25.40 45.04
C PHE A 14 -7.59 -24.29 44.74
N VAL A 15 -6.94 -24.36 43.59
CA VAL A 15 -6.22 -23.22 43.03
C VAL A 15 -7.24 -22.29 42.39
N GLY A 16 -7.57 -21.20 43.07
CA GLY A 16 -8.38 -20.14 42.52
C GLY A 16 -7.67 -19.48 41.32
N LEU A 17 -8.13 -19.78 40.11
CA LEU A 17 -7.77 -19.03 38.93
C LEU A 17 -8.40 -17.64 39.02
N GLY A 18 -7.63 -16.69 39.54
CA GLY A 18 -7.95 -15.27 39.44
C GLY A 18 -7.97 -14.85 37.97
N THR A 19 -9.18 -14.74 37.38
CA THR A 19 -9.36 -14.08 36.10
C THR A 19 -9.08 -12.59 36.28
N SER A 20 -7.87 -12.15 35.94
CA SER A 20 -7.59 -10.75 35.76
C SER A 20 -8.42 -10.24 34.57
N SER A 21 -9.57 -9.64 34.88
CA SER A 21 -10.32 -8.85 33.91
C SER A 21 -9.47 -7.66 33.53
N GLY A 22 -8.64 -7.81 32.51
CA GLY A 22 -7.99 -6.69 31.86
C GLY A 22 -9.09 -5.76 31.35
N ALA A 23 -9.24 -4.60 31.97
CA ALA A 23 -10.17 -3.58 31.52
C ALA A 23 -9.86 -3.29 30.04
N ALA A 24 -10.77 -3.67 29.15
CA ALA A 24 -10.65 -3.36 27.73
C ALA A 24 -10.60 -1.84 27.62
N VAL A 25 -9.47 -1.30 27.16
CA VAL A 25 -9.36 0.13 26.87
C VAL A 25 -10.47 0.45 25.87
N PRO A 26 -11.36 1.41 26.16
CA PRO A 26 -12.47 1.72 25.28
C PRO A 26 -11.92 2.08 23.89
N ALA A 27 -12.44 1.42 22.87
CA ALA A 27 -12.06 1.68 21.48
C ALA A 27 -12.37 3.15 21.19
N ARG A 28 -11.33 3.94 20.94
CA ARG A 28 -11.47 5.35 20.59
C ARG A 28 -12.15 5.45 19.24
N SER A 29 -13.22 6.23 19.16
CA SER A 29 -13.88 6.57 17.90
C SER A 29 -12.93 7.32 16.97
N VAL A 30 -13.28 7.40 15.69
CA VAL A 30 -12.55 8.24 14.74
C VAL A 30 -12.52 9.69 15.22
N PRO A 31 -11.35 10.35 15.23
CA PRO A 31 -11.27 11.75 15.67
C PRO A 31 -12.02 12.68 14.71
N ALA A 32 -12.65 13.71 15.24
CA ALA A 32 -13.32 14.73 14.43
C ALA A 32 -12.34 15.40 13.45
N GLY A 33 -12.79 15.63 12.22
CA GLY A 33 -11.97 16.23 11.17
C GLY A 33 -10.85 15.31 10.65
N PHE A 34 -10.99 13.99 10.80
CA PHE A 34 -10.07 13.03 10.20
C PHE A 34 -10.17 13.04 8.68
N GLU A 35 -9.05 13.28 8.01
CA GLU A 35 -8.91 13.28 6.56
C GLU A 35 -7.91 12.22 6.14
N PRO A 36 -8.33 11.13 5.46
CA PRO A 36 -7.43 10.06 5.05
C PRO A 36 -6.52 10.51 3.91
N VAL A 37 -5.23 10.12 4.00
CA VAL A 37 -4.21 10.40 2.98
C VAL A 37 -3.54 9.13 2.45
N SER A 38 -3.60 8.02 3.20
CA SER A 38 -3.06 6.72 2.77
C SER A 38 -3.95 5.58 3.22
N PHE A 39 -4.04 4.54 2.40
CA PHE A 39 -4.83 3.34 2.63
C PHE A 39 -3.96 2.10 2.51
N THR A 40 -4.19 1.12 3.36
CA THR A 40 -3.60 -0.22 3.26
C THR A 40 -4.57 -1.28 3.77
N ALA A 41 -4.66 -2.41 3.08
CA ALA A 41 -5.52 -3.51 3.45
C ALA A 41 -4.76 -4.84 3.39
N VAL A 42 -5.03 -5.72 4.35
CA VAL A 42 -4.52 -7.09 4.38
C VAL A 42 -5.62 -8.12 4.09
N SER A 43 -6.87 -7.69 4.10
CA SER A 43 -8.03 -8.47 3.68
C SER A 43 -9.22 -7.55 3.40
N GLU A 44 -10.29 -8.09 2.82
CA GLU A 44 -11.55 -7.36 2.62
C GLU A 44 -12.14 -6.77 3.89
N ARG A 45 -11.86 -7.34 5.06
CA ARG A 45 -12.41 -6.92 6.36
C ARG A 45 -11.43 -6.10 7.19
N SER A 46 -10.13 -6.27 6.98
CA SER A 46 -9.08 -5.64 7.80
C SER A 46 -8.27 -4.66 6.97
N PHE A 47 -8.42 -3.37 7.29
CA PHE A 47 -7.67 -2.31 6.64
C PHE A 47 -7.47 -1.10 7.55
N TRP A 48 -6.53 -0.26 7.19
CA TRP A 48 -6.12 0.94 7.92
C TRP A 48 -6.12 2.15 7.01
N LEU A 49 -6.38 3.29 7.62
CA LEU A 49 -6.21 4.60 7.01
C LEU A 49 -5.24 5.41 7.85
N LEU A 50 -4.22 5.95 7.24
CA LEU A 50 -3.44 7.04 7.80
C LEU A 50 -4.07 8.33 7.30
N GLY A 51 -4.26 9.27 8.19
CA GLY A 51 -4.83 10.56 7.87
C GLY A 51 -4.29 11.66 8.76
N THR A 52 -4.87 12.84 8.61
CA THR A 52 -4.57 14.01 9.43
C THR A 52 -5.80 14.46 10.20
N VAL A 53 -5.58 15.04 11.37
CA VAL A 53 -6.61 15.61 12.23
C VAL A 53 -6.19 16.98 12.73
N PRO A 54 -7.12 17.89 13.04
CA PRO A 54 -6.79 19.15 13.73
C PRO A 54 -6.13 18.88 15.07
N CYS A 55 -5.09 19.63 15.42
CA CYS A 55 -4.44 19.60 16.73
C CYS A 55 -3.90 21.00 17.11
N SER A 56 -3.42 21.15 18.35
CA SER A 56 -2.81 22.41 18.80
C SER A 56 -1.55 22.70 17.96
N GLY A 57 -1.60 23.70 17.10
CA GLY A 57 -0.47 24.09 16.23
C GLY A 57 -0.61 23.63 14.77
N GLY A 58 -1.77 23.09 14.35
CA GLY A 58 -2.04 22.76 12.95
C GLY A 58 -2.72 21.41 12.76
N ARG A 59 -2.07 20.50 12.04
CA ARG A 59 -2.57 19.13 11.81
C ARG A 59 -1.57 18.09 12.32
N CYS A 60 -2.08 17.03 12.90
CA CYS A 60 -1.32 15.87 13.39
C CYS A 60 -1.71 14.61 12.62
N THR A 61 -0.85 13.61 12.58
CA THR A 61 -1.17 12.32 12.02
C THR A 61 -2.04 11.49 12.96
N ALA A 62 -2.99 10.76 12.38
CA ALA A 62 -3.80 9.77 13.06
C ALA A 62 -3.92 8.51 12.20
N ILE A 63 -4.08 7.35 12.84
CA ILE A 63 -4.36 6.10 12.15
C ILE A 63 -5.67 5.53 12.68
N VAL A 64 -6.56 5.15 11.76
CA VAL A 64 -7.78 4.42 12.10
C VAL A 64 -7.77 3.05 11.45
N ARG A 65 -8.30 2.06 12.15
CA ARG A 65 -8.35 0.67 11.71
C ARG A 65 -9.77 0.15 11.75
N THR A 66 -10.12 -0.70 10.80
CA THR A 66 -11.31 -1.54 10.82
C THR A 66 -10.96 -3.03 10.72
N THR A 67 -11.80 -3.89 11.27
CA THR A 67 -11.71 -5.36 11.16
C THR A 67 -13.04 -5.97 10.68
N ASP A 68 -14.00 -5.15 10.33
CA ASP A 68 -15.35 -5.53 9.89
C ASP A 68 -15.74 -4.97 8.52
N GLY A 69 -14.75 -4.57 7.72
CA GLY A 69 -14.97 -4.10 6.36
C GLY A 69 -15.42 -2.65 6.26
N GLY A 70 -15.08 -1.83 7.25
CA GLY A 70 -15.41 -0.40 7.26
C GLY A 70 -16.75 -0.07 7.90
N ARG A 71 -17.37 -1.01 8.63
CA ARG A 71 -18.60 -0.74 9.40
C ARG A 71 -18.31 0.03 10.67
N ARG A 72 -17.17 -0.27 11.30
CA ARG A 72 -16.65 0.44 12.48
C ARG A 72 -15.17 0.69 12.35
N PHE A 73 -14.73 1.83 12.83
CA PHE A 73 -13.32 2.20 12.89
C PHE A 73 -12.92 2.48 14.34
N VAL A 74 -11.69 2.14 14.66
CA VAL A 74 -11.06 2.45 15.93
C VAL A 74 -9.76 3.20 15.66
N THR A 75 -9.49 4.23 16.46
CA THR A 75 -8.23 4.96 16.40
C THR A 75 -7.14 4.16 17.11
N ILE A 76 -6.01 4.00 16.45
CA ILE A 76 -4.80 3.41 17.03
C ILE A 76 -3.69 4.46 17.09
N HIS A 77 -2.60 4.12 17.79
CA HIS A 77 -1.47 5.02 17.87
C HIS A 77 -0.86 5.28 16.49
N ALA A 78 -0.47 6.53 16.22
CA ALA A 78 0.23 6.92 15.00
C ALA A 78 1.60 7.47 15.34
N PRO A 79 2.67 7.15 14.58
CA PRO A 79 3.95 7.82 14.74
C PRO A 79 3.83 9.29 14.29
N ALA A 80 4.68 10.14 14.87
CA ALA A 80 4.74 11.56 14.48
C ALA A 80 5.36 11.67 13.07
N LEU A 81 4.51 11.89 12.07
CA LEU A 81 4.88 12.14 10.68
C LEU A 81 4.54 13.59 10.30
N PRO A 82 5.29 14.22 9.39
CA PRO A 82 4.96 15.54 8.88
C PRO A 82 3.63 15.49 8.10
N THR A 83 2.81 16.50 8.28
CA THR A 83 1.50 16.64 7.61
C THR A 83 1.53 17.65 6.47
N SER A 84 2.72 18.21 6.17
CA SER A 84 2.94 19.15 5.07
C SER A 84 4.12 18.71 4.20
N GLY A 85 4.08 19.07 2.93
CA GLY A 85 5.07 18.67 1.92
C GLY A 85 4.73 17.31 1.32
N THR A 86 5.62 16.32 1.46
CA THR A 86 5.39 14.97 0.92
C THR A 86 4.37 14.22 1.78
N THR A 87 3.38 13.60 1.13
CA THR A 87 2.34 12.79 1.78
C THR A 87 2.93 11.56 2.46
N PRO A 88 2.65 11.33 3.77
CA PRO A 88 3.06 10.12 4.45
C PRO A 88 2.27 8.91 3.95
N GLU A 89 2.90 7.75 4.01
CA GLU A 89 2.32 6.49 3.60
C GLU A 89 2.27 5.48 4.74
N LEU A 90 1.26 4.61 4.68
CA LEU A 90 1.06 3.49 5.59
C LEU A 90 0.93 2.20 4.78
N ARG A 91 1.65 1.17 5.18
CA ARG A 91 1.57 -0.17 4.58
C ARG A 91 1.57 -1.22 5.68
N PHE A 92 0.56 -2.07 5.68
CA PHE A 92 0.52 -3.27 6.52
C PHE A 92 0.74 -4.49 5.63
N ALA A 93 1.68 -5.36 6.04
CA ALA A 93 1.94 -6.63 5.38
C ALA A 93 0.94 -7.71 5.87
N ASP A 94 0.57 -7.61 7.15
CA ASP A 94 -0.44 -8.44 7.80
C ASP A 94 -1.13 -7.65 8.92
N ARG A 95 -1.79 -8.33 9.89
CA ARG A 95 -2.52 -7.64 10.96
C ARG A 95 -1.64 -7.06 12.05
N LEU A 96 -0.41 -7.52 12.17
CA LEU A 96 0.54 -7.13 13.22
C LEU A 96 1.66 -6.27 12.66
N ASP A 97 2.13 -6.58 11.46
CA ASP A 97 3.32 -6.01 10.88
C ASP A 97 2.98 -4.88 9.90
N GLY A 98 3.36 -3.68 10.26
CA GLY A 98 3.08 -2.47 9.49
C GLY A 98 4.24 -1.49 9.46
N PHE A 99 4.20 -0.61 8.46
CA PHE A 99 5.24 0.37 8.17
C PHE A 99 4.60 1.72 7.86
N ALA A 100 5.12 2.78 8.48
CA ALA A 100 4.71 4.15 8.22
C ALA A 100 5.94 4.97 7.83
N PHE A 101 5.87 5.71 6.72
CA PHE A 101 7.03 6.38 6.19
C PHE A 101 6.65 7.63 5.37
N VAL A 102 7.66 8.44 5.08
CA VAL A 102 7.53 9.57 4.17
C VAL A 102 8.50 9.35 3.01
N PRO A 103 7.97 9.18 1.78
CA PRO A 103 8.80 9.05 0.59
C PRO A 103 9.81 10.19 0.47
N TRP A 104 11.00 9.90 -0.04
CA TRP A 104 12.10 10.87 -0.23
C TRP A 104 12.65 11.49 1.06
N ARG A 105 12.19 11.01 2.24
CA ARG A 105 12.69 11.43 3.54
C ARG A 105 13.22 10.24 4.33
N GLY A 106 14.10 10.47 5.30
CA GLY A 106 14.62 9.45 6.20
C GLY A 106 13.71 9.16 7.40
N LEU A 107 12.40 9.21 7.18
CA LEU A 107 11.40 8.91 8.20
C LEU A 107 10.74 7.58 7.88
N PHE A 108 11.09 6.57 8.67
CA PHE A 108 10.58 5.22 8.52
C PHE A 108 10.32 4.61 9.90
N TYR A 109 9.13 4.09 10.10
CA TYR A 109 8.68 3.45 11.33
C TYR A 109 8.13 2.07 11.02
N ALA A 110 8.38 1.12 11.93
CA ALA A 110 7.79 -0.22 11.88
C ALA A 110 7.01 -0.51 13.16
N THR A 111 5.96 -1.28 13.03
CA THR A 111 5.19 -1.88 14.13
C THR A 111 5.11 -3.38 13.92
N HIS A 112 5.09 -4.15 15.03
CA HIS A 112 4.91 -5.60 15.04
C HIS A 112 3.80 -6.02 16.01
N ASP A 113 2.94 -5.06 16.40
CA ASP A 113 1.83 -5.24 17.35
C ASP A 113 0.51 -4.62 16.85
N GLY A 114 0.39 -4.47 15.51
CA GLY A 114 -0.80 -3.93 14.88
C GLY A 114 -0.97 -2.43 15.01
N GLY A 115 0.13 -1.70 15.27
CA GLY A 115 0.15 -0.25 15.43
C GLY A 115 -0.05 0.22 16.87
N ALA A 116 0.06 -0.67 17.87
CA ALA A 116 0.03 -0.26 19.28
C ALA A 116 1.29 0.52 19.63
N THR A 117 2.45 0.07 19.11
CA THR A 117 3.73 0.78 19.23
C THR A 117 4.45 0.90 17.88
N TRP A 118 5.28 1.94 17.74
CA TRP A 118 6.05 2.21 16.53
C TRP A 118 7.50 2.45 16.86
N ARG A 119 8.39 1.75 16.18
CA ARG A 119 9.84 1.93 16.29
C ARG A 119 10.37 2.67 15.08
N ARG A 120 11.07 3.78 15.29
CA ARG A 120 11.80 4.48 14.24
C ARG A 120 13.02 3.69 13.81
N LEU A 121 13.24 3.57 12.49
CA LEU A 121 14.37 2.87 11.88
C LEU A 121 15.15 3.84 10.98
N ALA A 122 16.48 3.68 10.97
CA ALA A 122 17.40 4.51 10.20
C ALA A 122 17.79 3.81 8.89
N LEU A 123 16.88 3.74 7.93
CA LEU A 123 17.11 3.10 6.62
C LEU A 123 17.60 4.07 5.53
N GLY A 124 17.79 5.35 5.86
CA GLY A 124 18.13 6.36 4.88
C GLY A 124 16.90 6.95 4.16
N ARG A 125 17.14 7.57 3.00
CA ARG A 125 16.07 8.20 2.21
C ARG A 125 15.35 7.13 1.38
N LEU A 126 14.14 6.77 1.79
CA LEU A 126 13.29 5.83 1.07
C LEU A 126 12.78 6.45 -0.23
N VAL A 127 12.87 5.70 -1.31
CA VAL A 127 12.33 6.06 -2.63
C VAL A 127 11.11 5.22 -2.96
N ALA A 128 11.22 3.89 -2.80
CA ALA A 128 10.15 2.96 -3.12
C ALA A 128 10.06 1.84 -2.08
N PHE A 129 8.89 1.24 -1.95
CA PHE A 129 8.54 0.27 -0.92
C PHE A 129 7.69 -0.86 -1.49
N ALA A 130 8.00 -2.10 -1.10
CA ALA A 130 7.16 -3.26 -1.41
C ALA A 130 7.19 -4.30 -0.29
N THR A 131 6.17 -5.15 -0.23
CA THR A 131 6.15 -6.36 0.59
C THR A 131 5.85 -7.58 -0.26
N GLY A 132 6.55 -8.68 -0.01
CA GLY A 132 6.34 -9.94 -0.73
C GLY A 132 7.09 -11.10 -0.10
N SER A 133 6.56 -12.31 -0.17
CA SER A 133 7.16 -13.53 0.41
C SER A 133 7.59 -13.38 1.88
N GLY A 134 6.79 -12.69 2.69
CA GLY A 134 7.10 -12.49 4.10
C GLY A 134 8.24 -11.51 4.37
N ASN A 135 8.70 -10.78 3.37
CA ASN A 135 9.72 -9.73 3.49
C ASN A 135 9.14 -8.35 3.16
N VAL A 136 9.78 -7.36 3.74
CA VAL A 136 9.68 -5.95 3.37
C VAL A 136 10.93 -5.54 2.61
N TYR A 137 10.75 -4.76 1.56
CA TYR A 137 11.81 -4.22 0.71
C TYR A 137 11.67 -2.70 0.63
N VAL A 138 12.78 -2.02 0.81
CA VAL A 138 12.90 -0.56 0.73
C VAL A 138 13.99 -0.23 -0.26
N ALA A 139 13.66 0.40 -1.38
CA ALA A 139 14.65 0.97 -2.25
C ALA A 139 15.02 2.38 -1.78
N THR A 140 16.29 2.60 -1.56
CA THR A 140 16.88 3.92 -1.31
C THR A 140 17.62 4.39 -2.56
N SER A 141 18.12 5.62 -2.59
CA SER A 141 18.92 6.10 -3.72
C SER A 141 20.26 5.34 -3.93
N ARG A 142 20.64 4.44 -3.01
CA ARG A 142 21.93 3.76 -3.04
C ARG A 142 21.87 2.25 -3.00
N ARG A 143 20.79 1.68 -2.43
CA ARG A 143 20.71 0.24 -2.16
C ARG A 143 19.27 -0.21 -1.93
N ILE A 144 19.04 -1.51 -1.97
CA ILE A 144 17.82 -2.15 -1.51
C ILE A 144 18.08 -2.64 -0.08
N GLU A 145 17.25 -2.18 0.86
CA GLU A 145 17.17 -2.70 2.22
C GLU A 145 16.04 -3.72 2.27
N TYR A 146 16.21 -4.82 3.01
CA TYR A 146 15.17 -5.82 3.20
C TYR A 146 15.25 -6.47 4.58
N SER A 147 14.11 -6.90 5.09
CA SER A 147 13.96 -7.62 6.36
C SER A 147 12.76 -8.56 6.27
N PRO A 148 12.70 -9.65 7.05
CA PRO A 148 11.42 -10.30 7.31
C PRO A 148 10.42 -9.28 7.87
N VAL A 149 9.15 -9.34 7.46
CA VAL A 149 8.12 -8.35 7.89
C VAL A 149 7.92 -8.32 9.40
N SER A 150 8.06 -9.47 10.06
CA SER A 150 7.85 -9.64 11.50
C SER A 150 9.05 -9.24 12.37
N THR A 151 10.12 -8.72 11.77
CA THR A 151 11.34 -8.35 12.51
C THR A 151 11.93 -7.06 11.97
N ASN A 152 12.99 -6.58 12.63
CA ASN A 152 13.81 -5.47 12.15
C ASN A 152 15.24 -5.95 11.85
N ALA A 153 15.38 -7.18 11.31
CA ALA A 153 16.64 -7.77 10.91
C ALA A 153 17.03 -7.31 9.49
N TRP A 154 17.39 -6.05 9.38
CA TRP A 154 17.64 -5.40 8.10
C TRP A 154 18.98 -5.80 7.49
N HIS A 155 18.94 -6.11 6.21
CA HIS A 155 20.08 -6.38 5.35
C HIS A 155 20.05 -5.44 4.15
N ALA A 156 21.21 -5.17 3.55
CA ALA A 156 21.34 -4.30 2.40
C ALA A 156 21.95 -5.04 1.21
N ARG A 157 21.53 -4.65 0.00
CA ARG A 157 22.09 -5.08 -1.28
C ARG A 157 22.30 -3.88 -2.19
N PRO A 158 23.31 -3.91 -3.06
CA PRO A 158 23.44 -2.90 -4.12
C PRO A 158 22.18 -2.80 -4.97
N LEU A 159 21.91 -1.63 -5.52
CA LEU A 159 20.93 -1.48 -6.59
C LEU A 159 21.41 -2.27 -7.82
N PRO A 160 20.49 -2.92 -8.56
CA PRO A 160 20.84 -3.66 -9.78
C PRO A 160 21.11 -2.75 -10.99
N PHE A 161 21.25 -1.47 -10.76
CA PHE A 161 21.55 -0.45 -11.78
C PHE A 161 23.01 -0.02 -11.70
N THR A 162 23.50 0.69 -12.72
CA THR A 162 24.80 1.35 -12.68
C THR A 162 24.84 2.45 -11.60
N SER A 163 26.03 2.89 -11.24
CA SER A 163 26.29 3.77 -10.10
C SER A 163 25.54 5.11 -10.08
N ASP A 164 25.04 5.55 -11.21
CA ASP A 164 24.24 6.76 -11.42
C ASP A 164 22.74 6.50 -11.61
N GLY A 165 22.32 5.23 -11.56
CA GLY A 165 20.91 4.82 -11.62
C GLY A 165 20.15 5.20 -10.35
N SER A 166 18.90 5.63 -10.51
CA SER A 166 17.99 5.99 -9.42
C SER A 166 16.75 5.10 -9.44
N PRO A 167 16.36 4.45 -8.33
CA PRO A 167 15.10 3.74 -8.28
C PRO A 167 13.93 4.73 -8.37
N LEU A 168 12.84 4.31 -8.99
CA LEU A 168 11.62 5.09 -9.17
C LEU A 168 10.41 4.41 -8.50
N ASP A 169 10.25 3.09 -8.71
CA ASP A 169 9.17 2.31 -8.13
C ASP A 169 9.63 0.87 -7.86
N LEU A 170 9.02 0.24 -6.85
CA LEU A 170 9.29 -1.12 -6.43
C LEU A 170 7.98 -1.84 -6.19
N ALA A 171 7.79 -2.94 -6.88
CA ALA A 171 6.62 -3.80 -6.73
C ALA A 171 7.02 -5.23 -6.43
N ALA A 172 6.15 -5.98 -5.73
CA ALA A 172 6.38 -7.38 -5.38
C ALA A 172 5.11 -8.21 -5.55
N HIS A 173 5.28 -9.47 -5.96
CA HIS A 173 4.24 -10.49 -5.93
C HIS A 173 4.87 -11.87 -5.65
N GLY A 174 4.57 -12.43 -4.47
CA GLY A 174 5.30 -13.60 -4.00
C GLY A 174 6.80 -13.32 -3.91
N ALA A 175 7.63 -14.21 -4.46
CA ALA A 175 9.08 -14.06 -4.53
C ALA A 175 9.57 -13.17 -5.68
N ASN A 176 8.66 -12.67 -6.52
CA ASN A 176 9.03 -11.83 -7.64
C ASN A 176 9.05 -10.36 -7.23
N LEU A 177 10.09 -9.68 -7.66
CA LEU A 177 10.30 -8.24 -7.47
C LEU A 177 10.53 -7.57 -8.82
N TRP A 178 10.00 -6.38 -8.95
CA TRP A 178 10.23 -5.48 -10.08
C TRP A 178 10.67 -4.13 -9.52
N LEU A 179 11.85 -3.69 -9.89
CA LEU A 179 12.39 -2.39 -9.54
C LEU A 179 12.53 -1.57 -10.83
N LEU A 180 11.71 -0.54 -10.96
CA LEU A 180 11.83 0.46 -12.02
C LEU A 180 12.86 1.49 -11.61
N GLY A 181 13.72 1.88 -12.55
CA GLY A 181 14.75 2.89 -12.28
C GLY A 181 15.26 3.57 -13.54
N THR A 182 15.92 4.70 -13.36
CA THR A 182 16.61 5.39 -14.42
C THR A 182 18.08 4.99 -14.44
N GLN A 183 18.62 4.78 -15.65
CA GLN A 183 20.05 4.67 -15.89
C GLN A 183 20.50 5.83 -16.77
N ARG A 184 21.47 6.62 -16.34
CA ARG A 184 21.99 7.76 -17.13
C ARG A 184 22.94 7.35 -18.25
N ALA A 185 23.38 6.11 -18.30
CA ALA A 185 24.35 5.66 -19.28
C ALA A 185 23.74 5.49 -20.66
N THR A 186 24.32 6.13 -21.64
CA THR A 186 24.30 5.78 -23.08
C THR A 186 23.05 6.09 -23.91
N GLY A 187 22.34 7.18 -23.67
CA GLY A 187 21.35 7.66 -24.66
C GLY A 187 20.13 6.75 -24.86
N SER A 188 19.88 5.84 -23.93
CA SER A 188 18.64 5.05 -23.91
C SER A 188 17.46 5.92 -23.49
N PHE A 189 16.39 5.88 -24.27
CA PHE A 189 15.14 6.61 -23.99
C PHE A 189 14.13 5.75 -23.19
N HIS A 190 14.60 4.76 -22.46
CA HIS A 190 13.73 3.91 -21.66
C HIS A 190 14.28 3.77 -20.24
N ASP A 191 13.40 3.83 -19.26
CA ASP A 191 13.73 3.41 -17.89
C ASP A 191 14.15 1.94 -17.89
N ASP A 192 15.03 1.57 -16.97
CA ASP A 192 15.40 0.19 -16.75
C ASP A 192 14.46 -0.50 -15.78
N LEU A 193 14.17 -1.76 -16.06
CA LEU A 193 13.43 -2.64 -15.17
C LEU A 193 14.33 -3.78 -14.71
N ALA A 194 14.65 -3.80 -13.43
CA ALA A 194 15.31 -4.91 -12.79
C ALA A 194 14.26 -5.88 -12.23
N ARG A 195 14.39 -7.15 -12.56
CA ARG A 195 13.46 -8.24 -12.17
C ARG A 195 14.19 -9.30 -11.40
N SER A 196 13.58 -9.74 -10.31
CA SER A 196 14.01 -10.88 -9.50
C SER A 196 12.88 -11.89 -9.39
N ASN A 197 13.19 -13.17 -9.34
CA ASN A 197 12.25 -14.26 -9.05
C ASN A 197 12.66 -15.07 -7.81
N ASP A 198 13.63 -14.59 -7.05
CA ASP A 198 14.25 -15.26 -5.91
C ASP A 198 14.27 -14.38 -4.66
N ALA A 199 13.23 -13.58 -4.46
CA ALA A 199 13.10 -12.63 -3.35
C ALA A 199 14.23 -11.59 -3.30
N GLY A 200 14.64 -11.09 -4.46
CA GLY A 200 15.66 -10.06 -4.59
C GLY A 200 17.09 -10.54 -4.38
N ARG A 201 17.35 -11.85 -4.40
CA ARG A 201 18.74 -12.36 -4.29
C ARG A 201 19.55 -12.07 -5.53
N THR A 202 18.93 -12.24 -6.68
CA THR A 202 19.52 -11.88 -7.97
C THR A 202 18.54 -11.04 -8.80
N PHE A 203 19.09 -10.19 -9.66
CA PHE A 203 18.31 -9.37 -10.58
C PHE A 203 18.79 -9.52 -12.02
N ARG A 204 17.83 -9.44 -12.94
CA ARG A 204 18.09 -9.29 -14.39
C ARG A 204 17.50 -7.96 -14.83
N THR A 205 18.32 -7.14 -15.47
CA THR A 205 17.88 -5.83 -16.00
C THR A 205 17.43 -5.95 -17.45
N GLY A 206 16.55 -5.08 -17.86
CA GLY A 206 16.04 -4.94 -19.21
C GLY A 206 15.28 -3.63 -19.37
N ALA A 207 14.77 -3.35 -20.57
CA ALA A 207 14.00 -2.14 -20.82
C ALA A 207 12.68 -2.15 -20.03
N GLY A 208 12.38 -1.06 -19.33
CA GLY A 208 11.13 -0.80 -18.66
C GLY A 208 10.06 -0.23 -19.62
N PRO A 209 8.82 -0.06 -19.14
CA PRO A 209 7.73 0.50 -19.96
C PRO A 209 7.73 2.03 -20.03
N CYS A 210 8.45 2.73 -19.16
CA CYS A 210 8.31 4.16 -18.95
C CYS A 210 9.42 4.98 -19.62
N VAL A 211 9.15 6.27 -19.84
CA VAL A 211 10.14 7.22 -20.33
C VAL A 211 11.10 7.59 -19.20
N PRO A 212 12.41 7.62 -19.44
CA PRO A 212 13.41 7.88 -18.41
C PRO A 212 13.17 9.19 -17.65
N GLY A 213 13.31 9.13 -16.35
CA GLY A 213 13.25 10.29 -15.47
C GLY A 213 11.86 10.83 -15.18
N LEU A 214 10.82 10.30 -15.80
CA LEU A 214 9.43 10.69 -15.53
C LEU A 214 8.74 9.82 -14.46
N GLY A 215 9.36 8.68 -14.13
CA GLY A 215 8.80 7.73 -13.18
C GLY A 215 7.70 6.87 -13.80
N GLY A 216 6.95 6.23 -12.91
CA GLY A 216 5.83 5.37 -13.26
C GLY A 216 5.44 4.51 -12.07
N GLY A 217 4.34 3.77 -12.20
CA GLY A 217 3.88 2.84 -11.18
C GLY A 217 3.73 1.43 -11.76
N LEU A 218 4.20 0.44 -11.03
CA LEU A 218 4.10 -0.98 -11.35
C LEU A 218 3.07 -1.65 -10.44
N ALA A 219 2.19 -2.46 -10.99
CA ALA A 219 1.16 -3.17 -10.23
C ALA A 219 1.04 -4.63 -10.70
N PRO A 220 1.84 -5.55 -10.13
CA PRO A 220 1.77 -6.96 -10.46
C PRO A 220 0.51 -7.61 -9.89
N THR A 221 -0.13 -8.48 -10.67
CA THR A 221 -1.24 -9.34 -10.23
C THR A 221 -0.88 -10.80 -10.18
N SER A 222 0.25 -11.17 -10.76
CA SER A 222 0.85 -12.49 -10.71
C SER A 222 2.33 -12.42 -11.08
N THR A 223 3.01 -13.55 -11.01
CA THR A 223 4.40 -13.66 -11.47
C THR A 223 4.59 -13.30 -12.94
N ASN A 224 3.54 -13.46 -13.75
CA ASN A 224 3.59 -13.22 -15.20
C ASN A 224 2.93 -11.91 -15.61
N VAL A 225 1.93 -11.41 -14.87
CA VAL A 225 1.17 -10.23 -15.28
C VAL A 225 1.52 -9.02 -14.42
N VAL A 226 2.07 -8.01 -15.08
CA VAL A 226 2.44 -6.72 -14.49
C VAL A 226 1.78 -5.61 -15.29
N TRP A 227 0.96 -4.82 -14.62
CA TRP A 227 0.41 -3.59 -15.16
C TRP A 227 1.34 -2.44 -14.84
N ALA A 228 1.39 -1.44 -15.71
CA ALA A 228 2.15 -0.23 -15.48
C ALA A 228 1.40 1.01 -15.97
N VAL A 229 1.61 2.11 -15.30
CA VAL A 229 1.25 3.45 -15.76
C VAL A 229 2.48 4.32 -15.78
N CYS A 230 2.66 5.06 -16.86
CA CYS A 230 3.84 5.89 -17.06
C CYS A 230 3.41 7.28 -17.54
N PRO A 231 3.89 8.36 -16.91
CA PRO A 231 3.81 9.69 -17.50
C PRO A 231 4.68 9.78 -18.76
N THR A 232 4.22 10.56 -19.72
CA THR A 232 4.94 10.85 -20.98
C THR A 232 5.08 12.37 -21.20
N GLY A 233 5.27 13.10 -20.11
CA GLY A 233 5.21 14.56 -20.04
C GLY A 233 3.85 15.00 -19.47
N MET A 234 3.09 15.81 -20.21
CA MET A 234 1.73 16.22 -19.79
C MET A 234 0.69 15.10 -19.93
N LEU A 235 1.00 14.07 -20.68
CA LEU A 235 0.16 12.90 -20.91
C LEU A 235 0.70 11.70 -20.15
N GLY A 236 -0.04 10.61 -20.19
CA GLY A 236 0.36 9.32 -19.67
C GLY A 236 -0.13 8.19 -20.56
N GLY A 237 0.37 7.00 -20.30
CA GLY A 237 -0.07 5.76 -20.92
C GLY A 237 -0.15 4.64 -19.90
N ALA A 238 -0.82 3.57 -20.28
CA ALA A 238 -0.81 2.33 -19.52
C ALA A 238 -0.22 1.20 -20.37
N TRP A 239 0.47 0.30 -19.70
CA TRP A 239 1.14 -0.85 -20.31
C TRP A 239 0.81 -2.10 -19.52
N ARG A 240 0.95 -3.24 -20.18
CA ARG A 240 0.78 -4.53 -19.52
C ARG A 240 1.79 -5.54 -20.05
N SER A 241 2.44 -6.22 -19.14
CA SER A 241 3.23 -7.43 -19.41
C SER A 241 2.42 -8.67 -19.11
N THR A 242 2.64 -9.73 -19.88
CA THR A 242 2.12 -11.09 -19.64
C THR A 242 3.23 -12.13 -19.51
N ASN A 243 4.48 -11.67 -19.45
CA ASN A 243 5.68 -12.51 -19.38
C ASN A 243 6.63 -12.07 -18.23
N GLY A 244 6.05 -11.59 -17.13
CA GLY A 244 6.80 -11.22 -15.94
C GLY A 244 7.62 -9.95 -16.08
N GLY A 245 7.23 -9.04 -16.97
CA GLY A 245 7.94 -7.78 -17.19
C GLY A 245 9.11 -7.90 -18.16
N ILE A 246 9.22 -9.00 -18.93
CA ILE A 246 10.24 -9.12 -19.97
C ILE A 246 9.96 -8.14 -21.11
N SER A 247 8.69 -7.99 -21.45
CA SER A 247 8.20 -6.97 -22.39
C SER A 247 6.85 -6.44 -21.96
N PHE A 248 6.52 -5.25 -22.42
CA PHE A 248 5.26 -4.57 -22.15
C PHE A 248 4.58 -4.17 -23.46
N ALA A 249 3.28 -4.42 -23.53
CA ALA A 249 2.44 -3.91 -24.60
C ALA A 249 1.75 -2.62 -24.14
N HIS A 250 1.79 -1.58 -24.97
CA HIS A 250 1.01 -0.37 -24.75
C HIS A 250 -0.50 -0.69 -24.87
N LEU A 251 -1.29 -0.17 -23.96
CA LEU A 251 -2.73 -0.40 -23.93
C LEU A 251 -3.46 0.76 -24.62
N PRO A 252 -4.52 0.48 -25.40
CA PRO A 252 -5.35 1.50 -26.03
C PRO A 252 -6.23 2.20 -24.99
N THR A 253 -5.64 3.05 -24.16
CA THR A 253 -6.37 3.84 -23.17
C THR A 253 -6.91 5.12 -23.81
N PRO A 254 -8.06 5.64 -23.35
CA PRO A 254 -8.41 7.04 -23.58
C PRO A 254 -7.27 7.93 -23.05
N GLN A 255 -7.15 9.14 -23.59
CA GLN A 255 -6.11 10.08 -23.19
C GLN A 255 -5.99 10.17 -21.67
N LEU A 256 -4.85 9.76 -21.13
CA LEU A 256 -4.49 9.92 -19.73
C LEU A 256 -3.75 11.23 -19.55
N VAL A 257 -4.00 11.91 -18.46
CA VAL A 257 -3.28 13.11 -18.08
C VAL A 257 -2.42 12.79 -16.86
N ASN A 258 -1.39 13.54 -16.67
CA ASN A 258 -0.33 13.40 -15.67
C ASN A 258 -0.81 12.81 -14.34
N ALA A 259 -0.02 11.92 -13.73
CA ALA A 259 -0.28 11.24 -12.48
C ALA A 259 -1.40 10.16 -12.50
N ALA A 260 -1.63 9.51 -13.65
CA ALA A 260 -2.52 8.35 -13.72
C ALA A 260 -2.11 7.27 -12.71
N GLN A 261 -3.12 6.65 -12.07
CA GLN A 261 -2.92 5.50 -11.19
C GLN A 261 -3.69 4.30 -11.73
N ILE A 262 -3.15 3.10 -11.52
CA ILE A 262 -3.80 1.86 -11.89
C ILE A 262 -3.91 0.93 -10.69
N GLY A 263 -5.13 0.43 -10.45
CA GLY A 263 -5.42 -0.61 -9.49
C GLY A 263 -5.88 -1.87 -10.22
N PRO A 264 -5.03 -2.85 -10.48
CA PRO A 264 -5.45 -4.10 -11.08
C PRO A 264 -6.08 -5.00 -10.03
N ALA A 265 -7.25 -5.57 -10.35
CA ALA A 265 -7.93 -6.58 -9.57
C ALA A 265 -7.52 -8.00 -9.99
N SER A 266 -7.10 -8.19 -11.25
CA SER A 266 -6.68 -9.48 -11.77
C SER A 266 -5.80 -9.32 -13.03
N ALA A 267 -5.45 -10.43 -13.65
CA ALA A 267 -4.72 -10.44 -14.91
C ALA A 267 -5.45 -9.70 -16.04
N THR A 268 -6.78 -9.59 -16.00
CA THR A 268 -7.59 -8.98 -17.06
C THR A 268 -8.43 -7.80 -16.60
N THR A 269 -8.65 -7.66 -15.30
CA THR A 269 -9.49 -6.61 -14.71
C THR A 269 -8.62 -5.57 -14.00
N ALA A 270 -8.81 -4.31 -14.36
CA ALA A 270 -8.14 -3.18 -13.70
C ALA A 270 -9.04 -1.95 -13.69
N VAL A 271 -8.78 -1.06 -12.76
CA VAL A 271 -9.35 0.28 -12.69
C VAL A 271 -8.23 1.30 -12.86
N LEU A 272 -8.46 2.30 -13.66
CA LEU A 272 -7.49 3.31 -14.05
C LEU A 272 -8.05 4.70 -13.75
N ASP A 273 -7.24 5.56 -13.16
CA ASP A 273 -7.51 7.00 -13.08
C ASP A 273 -7.09 7.68 -14.39
N ARG A 274 -7.98 8.48 -14.95
CA ARG A 274 -7.71 9.26 -16.17
C ARG A 274 -6.90 10.54 -15.93
N GLY A 275 -6.78 11.00 -14.70
CA GLY A 275 -6.24 12.32 -14.38
C GLY A 275 -7.30 13.43 -14.44
N VAL A 276 -7.16 14.41 -15.31
CA VAL A 276 -8.07 15.57 -15.35
C VAL A 276 -9.50 15.19 -15.71
N GLY A 277 -10.47 15.79 -15.00
CA GLY A 277 -11.91 15.55 -15.20
C GLY A 277 -12.36 14.20 -14.69
N VAL A 278 -11.76 13.75 -13.67
CA VAL A 278 -11.73 12.44 -13.01
C VAL A 278 -12.87 11.53 -13.39
N ARG A 279 -12.54 10.57 -14.21
CA ARG A 279 -13.38 9.41 -14.44
C ARG A 279 -12.52 8.18 -14.22
N LEU A 280 -12.88 7.40 -13.22
CA LEU A 280 -12.38 6.04 -13.17
C LEU A 280 -12.79 5.32 -14.44
N LEU A 281 -11.88 4.58 -15.00
CA LEU A 281 -12.12 3.68 -16.12
C LEU A 281 -11.85 2.27 -15.67
N ARG A 282 -12.68 1.33 -16.11
CA ARG A 282 -12.54 -0.09 -15.81
C ARG A 282 -12.37 -0.89 -17.09
N THR A 283 -11.48 -1.87 -17.04
CA THR A 283 -11.36 -2.92 -18.06
C THR A 283 -11.64 -4.29 -17.45
N THR A 284 -12.08 -5.24 -18.27
CA THR A 284 -12.21 -6.67 -17.93
C THR A 284 -11.57 -7.58 -18.95
N ASP A 285 -10.95 -7.01 -19.99
CA ASP A 285 -10.38 -7.71 -21.13
C ASP A 285 -8.87 -7.47 -21.31
N GLY A 286 -8.20 -7.12 -20.22
CA GLY A 286 -6.76 -6.90 -20.21
C GLY A 286 -6.33 -5.55 -20.78
N GLY A 287 -7.22 -4.57 -20.74
CA GLY A 287 -6.94 -3.22 -21.17
C GLY A 287 -7.24 -2.93 -22.64
N ARG A 288 -7.95 -3.83 -23.34
CA ARG A 288 -8.37 -3.62 -24.75
C ARG A 288 -9.52 -2.62 -24.87
N LYS A 289 -10.45 -2.66 -23.89
CA LYS A 289 -11.57 -1.72 -23.78
C LYS A 289 -11.67 -1.16 -22.37
N TRP A 290 -12.07 0.10 -22.28
CA TRP A 290 -12.23 0.80 -21.02
C TRP A 290 -13.59 1.49 -20.97
N SER A 291 -14.28 1.36 -19.85
CA SER A 291 -15.60 1.97 -19.61
C SER A 291 -15.69 2.55 -18.21
N PRO A 292 -16.48 3.61 -17.99
CA PRO A 292 -16.66 4.16 -16.66
C PRO A 292 -17.45 3.18 -15.76
N PRO A 293 -17.01 2.93 -14.53
CA PRO A 293 -17.78 2.19 -13.54
C PRO A 293 -18.89 3.07 -12.93
N LYS A 294 -19.79 2.45 -12.16
CA LYS A 294 -20.74 3.21 -11.33
C LYS A 294 -20.03 3.72 -10.08
N THR A 295 -20.08 5.02 -9.84
CA THR A 295 -19.48 5.67 -8.67
C THR A 295 -20.55 6.34 -7.79
N PRO A 296 -20.32 6.49 -6.46
CA PRO A 296 -21.31 7.09 -5.55
C PRO A 296 -21.44 8.61 -5.73
N GLY A 297 -20.54 9.21 -6.49
CA GLY A 297 -20.48 10.64 -6.73
C GLY A 297 -19.39 11.00 -7.72
N ARG A 298 -19.13 12.31 -7.84
CA ARG A 298 -18.03 12.85 -8.64
C ARG A 298 -16.77 12.97 -7.76
N ALA A 299 -15.65 12.52 -8.29
CA ALA A 299 -14.34 12.80 -7.71
C ALA A 299 -13.66 13.93 -8.48
N THR A 300 -12.88 14.75 -7.83
CA THR A 300 -12.02 15.77 -8.43
C THR A 300 -10.60 15.26 -8.65
N SER A 301 -10.17 14.28 -7.85
CA SER A 301 -8.88 13.60 -7.99
C SER A 301 -8.95 12.19 -7.38
N ILE A 302 -8.11 11.29 -7.83
CA ILE A 302 -7.87 9.98 -7.21
C ILE A 302 -6.52 10.04 -6.54
N VAL A 303 -6.52 9.94 -5.22
CA VAL A 303 -5.28 9.91 -4.42
C VAL A 303 -4.64 8.53 -4.51
N TRP A 304 -5.45 7.48 -4.49
CA TRP A 304 -4.99 6.10 -4.55
C TRP A 304 -6.13 5.17 -4.97
N VAL A 305 -5.81 4.12 -5.73
CA VAL A 305 -6.73 3.03 -6.07
C VAL A 305 -5.99 1.70 -6.06
N GLY A 306 -6.61 0.66 -5.49
CA GLY A 306 -6.02 -0.68 -5.45
C GLY A 306 -7.01 -1.75 -5.02
N PHE A 307 -6.59 -3.02 -5.16
CA PHE A 307 -7.40 -4.19 -4.87
C PHE A 307 -6.67 -5.13 -3.91
N THR A 308 -7.43 -5.77 -3.02
CA THR A 308 -6.95 -6.84 -2.13
C THR A 308 -7.09 -8.22 -2.78
N ASP A 309 -8.05 -8.35 -3.70
CA ASP A 309 -8.32 -9.55 -4.49
C ASP A 309 -9.08 -9.17 -5.77
N ALA A 310 -9.50 -10.14 -6.55
CA ALA A 310 -10.18 -9.91 -7.84
C ALA A 310 -11.53 -9.18 -7.72
N ARG A 311 -12.10 -9.07 -6.53
CA ARG A 311 -13.42 -8.47 -6.30
C ARG A 311 -13.38 -7.23 -5.45
N VAL A 312 -12.55 -7.23 -4.39
CA VAL A 312 -12.56 -6.20 -3.35
C VAL A 312 -11.44 -5.21 -3.57
N GLY A 313 -11.82 -3.96 -3.71
CA GLY A 313 -10.89 -2.85 -3.87
C GLY A 313 -11.35 -1.61 -3.11
N ALA A 314 -10.46 -0.64 -3.02
CA ALA A 314 -10.70 0.66 -2.44
C ALA A 314 -10.05 1.77 -3.27
N ALA A 315 -10.61 2.97 -3.14
CA ALA A 315 -10.02 4.18 -3.68
C ALA A 315 -10.15 5.32 -2.66
N LEU A 316 -9.08 6.06 -2.48
CA LEU A 316 -9.11 7.36 -1.82
C LEU A 316 -9.32 8.42 -2.89
N VAL A 317 -10.37 9.20 -2.76
CA VAL A 317 -10.78 10.17 -3.77
C VAL A 317 -10.99 11.54 -3.13
N GLN A 318 -10.55 12.58 -3.80
CA GLN A 318 -10.94 13.95 -3.46
C GLN A 318 -12.30 14.25 -4.10
N THR A 319 -13.21 14.82 -3.33
CA THR A 319 -14.59 15.10 -3.78
C THR A 319 -14.92 16.58 -3.79
N GLY A 320 -14.02 17.42 -3.35
CA GLY A 320 -14.17 18.86 -3.30
C GLY A 320 -13.16 19.51 -2.36
N TYR A 321 -13.37 20.78 -2.08
CA TYR A 321 -12.57 21.57 -1.16
C TYR A 321 -13.46 22.10 -0.03
N SER A 322 -13.01 21.97 1.21
CA SER A 322 -13.68 22.53 2.38
C SER A 322 -13.12 23.92 2.70
N GLU A 323 -13.89 24.96 2.46
CA GLU A 323 -13.50 26.34 2.77
C GLU A 323 -13.31 26.55 4.29
N SER A 324 -14.10 25.89 5.12
CA SER A 324 -14.00 25.98 6.59
C SER A 324 -12.75 25.33 7.14
N ALA A 325 -12.35 24.17 6.58
CA ALA A 325 -11.14 23.43 6.99
C ALA A 325 -9.90 23.85 6.17
N LYS A 326 -10.09 24.57 5.07
CA LYS A 326 -9.06 24.92 4.07
C LYS A 326 -8.25 23.71 3.58
N THR A 327 -8.96 22.63 3.34
CA THR A 327 -8.38 21.34 2.91
C THR A 327 -9.26 20.69 1.84
N GLU A 328 -8.65 19.80 1.06
CA GLU A 328 -9.35 18.89 0.15
C GLU A 328 -10.16 17.88 0.96
N VAL A 329 -11.42 17.65 0.56
CA VAL A 329 -12.29 16.66 1.17
C VAL A 329 -12.01 15.30 0.55
N THR A 330 -11.43 14.40 1.32
CA THR A 330 -11.10 13.04 0.87
C THR A 330 -12.14 12.04 1.37
N ALA A 331 -12.65 11.22 0.45
CA ALA A 331 -13.58 10.13 0.72
C ALA A 331 -12.95 8.77 0.43
N LEU A 332 -13.38 7.75 1.19
CA LEU A 332 -13.05 6.35 0.92
C LEU A 332 -14.18 5.72 0.11
N TRP A 333 -13.88 5.28 -1.10
CA TRP A 333 -14.76 4.45 -1.90
C TRP A 333 -14.34 2.99 -1.82
N ARG A 334 -15.32 2.09 -1.86
CA ARG A 334 -15.09 0.65 -1.84
C ARG A 334 -15.90 -0.05 -2.91
N THR A 335 -15.32 -1.10 -3.48
CA THR A 335 -15.95 -2.02 -4.42
C THR A 335 -15.87 -3.45 -3.89
N THR A 336 -16.83 -4.31 -4.27
CA THR A 336 -16.85 -5.75 -3.97
C THR A 336 -17.15 -6.59 -5.22
N ASP A 337 -17.09 -5.97 -6.40
CA ASP A 337 -17.41 -6.57 -7.70
C ASP A 337 -16.33 -6.29 -8.77
N GLY A 338 -15.07 -6.14 -8.33
CA GLY A 338 -13.94 -5.91 -9.22
C GLY A 338 -13.98 -4.53 -9.87
N GLY A 339 -14.50 -3.53 -9.16
CA GLY A 339 -14.54 -2.14 -9.60
C GLY A 339 -15.69 -1.80 -10.55
N ALA A 340 -16.70 -2.65 -10.69
CA ALA A 340 -17.88 -2.32 -11.51
C ALA A 340 -18.79 -1.29 -10.83
N THR A 341 -18.97 -1.45 -9.51
CA THR A 341 -19.69 -0.48 -8.68
C THR A 341 -18.89 -0.08 -7.46
N TRP A 342 -19.01 1.17 -7.07
CA TRP A 342 -18.34 1.77 -5.93
C TRP A 342 -19.36 2.38 -4.96
N SER A 343 -19.07 2.26 -3.68
CA SER A 343 -19.88 2.85 -2.61
C SER A 343 -19.02 3.65 -1.64
N ASN A 344 -19.58 4.68 -1.04
CA ASN A 344 -18.93 5.45 0.02
C ASN A 344 -18.81 4.61 1.30
N VAL A 345 -17.65 4.63 1.92
CA VAL A 345 -17.42 4.15 3.28
C VAL A 345 -17.30 5.37 4.19
N ARG A 346 -18.19 5.49 5.16
CA ARG A 346 -18.11 6.56 6.16
C ARG A 346 -16.97 6.25 7.13
N VAL A 347 -16.07 7.18 7.25
CA VAL A 347 -14.94 7.11 8.19
C VAL A 347 -15.16 8.17 9.26
N GLY A 348 -15.93 7.82 10.29
CA GLY A 348 -16.31 8.73 11.38
C GLY A 348 -17.68 9.37 11.20
#